data_ed10367970d1b5050ee94f7571fffcf8
#
_entry.id   ed10367970d1b5050ee94f7571fffcf8
#
_cell.length_a   1.000
_cell.length_b   1.000
_cell.length_c   1.000
_cell.angle_alpha   90.00
_cell.angle_beta   90.00
_cell.angle_gamma   90.00
#
_symmetry.space_group_name_H-M   'P 1'
#
loop_
_entity.id
_entity.type
_entity.pdbx_description
1 polymer ?
#
loop_
_entity_poly.entity_id
_entity_poly.type
_entity_poly.pdbx_seq_one_letter_code
_entity_poly.pdbx_strand_id
1 'polypeptide(L)'
;METADTIEAAQTLAVRGNTAWPPDQWWRLAGDPQLTALIEEGLANSPQVAVAMARIRRAEAEAQRVGAARLPTIGAEAEGGLRRQSGNNGIPAQFLPDGWKDYGQTSLSFGFDLDLWGRNRAAYAAATSEARAAMADAAQARLVLSVAITAAYAELGRHYRERDNAAATLANRRSMRDLVAQRQRNGLDNLASLRRADAEVALAEQDLAAVDENIGIRRNQLAALLGAGPDRGTSITRPPRAPSTPGGVPAGVTTDLLGRRPDIVAARERAEAAASRVKVARAGFFPSINLRALIGLQALGLGNLVDSGSLFGSVGPAISLPIFQGGAIKAQYGSAQAAYDEAVANYNQTVVTAYQQVADAVTQRDAADKRLGAARTALLASEDALGLVRTRYEAGLASYLDVLASERSVQDLRLAVIGLETYELGATLALIRALGGGFDAATTQPSGQTEQ
;
A
#
# COMPACT_ATOMS: atom_id res chain seq x y z
N MET A 1 15.00 18.42 3.00
CA MET A 1 14.08 17.43 3.60
C MET A 1 13.61 17.98 4.93
N GLU A 2 12.29 17.96 5.17
CA GLU A 2 11.73 18.33 6.48
C GLU A 2 12.22 17.37 7.57
N THR A 3 12.48 17.93 8.75
CA THR A 3 12.84 17.15 9.95
C THR A 3 11.69 17.23 10.96
N ALA A 4 11.68 16.37 11.96
CA ALA A 4 10.65 16.37 12.99
C ALA A 4 10.55 17.76 13.73
N ASP A 5 11.67 18.45 13.84
CA ASP A 5 11.75 19.74 14.55
C ASP A 5 11.16 20.91 13.75
N THR A 6 10.96 20.74 12.44
CA THR A 6 10.39 21.81 11.57
C THR A 6 8.86 21.83 11.56
N ILE A 7 8.20 20.76 12.08
CA ILE A 7 6.74 20.64 12.09
C ILE A 7 6.19 20.91 13.49
N GLU A 8 5.44 21.99 13.63
CA GLU A 8 4.76 22.33 14.88
C GLU A 8 3.56 21.40 15.12
N ALA A 9 3.77 20.34 15.91
CA ALA A 9 2.74 19.35 16.22
C ALA A 9 2.61 19.04 17.73
N ALA A 10 3.45 19.64 18.57
CA ALA A 10 3.55 19.33 20.00
C ALA A 10 2.24 19.57 20.78
N GLN A 11 1.44 20.58 20.42
CA GLN A 11 0.17 20.87 21.09
C GLN A 11 -0.93 19.89 20.68
N THR A 12 -1.03 19.56 19.40
CA THR A 12 -2.08 18.70 18.85
C THR A 12 -1.82 17.23 19.16
N LEU A 13 -0.55 16.81 19.16
CA LEU A 13 -0.11 15.46 19.44
C LEU A 13 0.40 15.27 20.88
N ALA A 14 -0.02 16.17 21.80
CA ALA A 14 0.33 16.05 23.22
C ALA A 14 -0.03 14.66 23.75
N VAL A 15 0.97 13.97 24.29
CA VAL A 15 0.84 12.60 24.81
C VAL A 15 -0.18 12.56 25.93
N ARG A 16 -1.28 11.85 25.71
CA ARG A 16 -2.32 11.59 26.73
C ARG A 16 -2.23 10.15 27.24
N GLY A 17 -1.02 9.73 27.63
CA GLY A 17 -0.79 8.37 28.16
C GLY A 17 0.53 7.77 27.66
N ASN A 18 1.07 6.82 28.41
CA ASN A 18 2.27 6.07 28.03
C ASN A 18 1.85 4.81 27.24
N THR A 19 1.48 4.99 25.97
CA THR A 19 1.06 3.88 25.10
C THR A 19 2.24 3.43 24.24
N ALA A 20 2.43 2.11 24.11
CA ALA A 20 3.44 1.54 23.23
C ALA A 20 3.05 1.70 21.74
N TRP A 21 4.06 1.71 20.88
CA TRP A 21 3.85 1.63 19.44
C TRP A 21 3.11 0.33 19.06
N PRO A 22 2.24 0.35 18.04
CA PRO A 22 1.62 -0.88 17.55
C PRO A 22 2.68 -1.92 17.18
N PRO A 23 2.52 -3.21 17.54
CA PRO A 23 3.43 -4.26 17.07
C PRO A 23 3.16 -4.58 15.59
N ASP A 24 4.10 -5.24 14.89
CA ASP A 24 3.96 -5.62 13.47
C ASP A 24 2.67 -6.43 13.19
N GLN A 25 2.28 -7.29 14.13
CA GLN A 25 1.04 -8.09 14.04
C GLN A 25 -0.04 -7.54 14.98
N TRP A 26 -0.29 -6.23 14.92
CA TRP A 26 -1.22 -5.51 15.80
C TRP A 26 -2.63 -6.12 15.87
N TRP A 27 -3.09 -6.80 14.81
CA TRP A 27 -4.40 -7.44 14.75
C TRP A 27 -4.55 -8.60 15.72
N ARG A 28 -3.45 -9.25 16.17
CA ARG A 28 -3.50 -10.31 17.19
C ARG A 28 -3.92 -9.81 18.55
N LEU A 29 -3.73 -8.51 18.83
CA LEU A 29 -4.20 -7.88 20.06
C LEU A 29 -5.73 -7.86 20.16
N ALA A 30 -6.44 -8.02 19.05
CA ALA A 30 -7.90 -8.14 19.04
C ALA A 30 -8.42 -9.44 19.66
N GLY A 31 -7.57 -10.46 19.81
CA GLY A 31 -7.92 -11.74 20.42
C GLY A 31 -8.94 -12.56 19.62
N ASP A 32 -9.14 -12.25 18.34
CA ASP A 32 -10.08 -12.94 17.45
C ASP A 32 -9.31 -13.87 16.48
N PRO A 33 -9.44 -15.21 16.65
CA PRO A 33 -8.75 -16.16 15.79
C PRO A 33 -9.21 -16.12 14.35
N GLN A 34 -10.51 -15.86 14.09
CA GLN A 34 -11.04 -15.75 12.72
C GLN A 34 -10.45 -14.53 12.00
N LEU A 35 -10.42 -13.38 12.67
CA LEU A 35 -9.81 -12.18 12.11
C LEU A 35 -8.33 -12.41 11.79
N THR A 36 -7.60 -13.05 12.73
CA THR A 36 -6.18 -13.37 12.54
C THR A 36 -5.97 -14.25 11.31
N ALA A 37 -6.75 -15.33 11.18
CA ALA A 37 -6.68 -16.23 10.04
C ALA A 37 -7.00 -15.53 8.70
N LEU A 38 -8.02 -14.65 8.68
CA LEU A 38 -8.39 -13.87 7.48
C LEU A 38 -7.28 -12.92 7.06
N ILE A 39 -6.63 -12.23 8.00
CA ILE A 39 -5.53 -11.33 7.66
C ILE A 39 -4.33 -12.11 7.14
N GLU A 40 -3.94 -13.21 7.79
CA GLU A 40 -2.83 -14.07 7.35
C GLU A 40 -3.10 -14.66 5.96
N GLU A 41 -4.33 -15.13 5.69
CA GLU A 41 -4.77 -15.58 4.37
C GLU A 41 -4.67 -14.48 3.31
N GLY A 42 -5.18 -13.27 3.62
CA GLY A 42 -5.12 -12.13 2.72
C GLY A 42 -3.69 -11.70 2.42
N LEU A 43 -2.82 -11.66 3.43
CA LEU A 43 -1.41 -11.32 3.27
C LEU A 43 -0.65 -12.36 2.42
N ALA A 44 -1.05 -13.63 2.46
CA ALA A 44 -0.46 -14.69 1.66
C ALA A 44 -0.97 -14.72 0.21
N ASN A 45 -2.24 -14.45 -0.02
CA ASN A 45 -2.91 -14.75 -1.30
C ASN A 45 -3.33 -13.50 -2.09
N SER A 46 -3.34 -12.31 -1.48
CA SER A 46 -3.82 -11.10 -2.16
C SER A 46 -2.97 -10.74 -3.38
N PRO A 47 -3.59 -10.52 -4.55
CA PRO A 47 -2.89 -10.05 -5.75
C PRO A 47 -2.15 -8.72 -5.53
N GLN A 48 -2.65 -7.85 -4.65
CA GLN A 48 -2.01 -6.56 -4.35
C GLN A 48 -0.65 -6.78 -3.65
N VAL A 49 -0.57 -7.70 -2.71
CA VAL A 49 0.70 -8.09 -2.05
C VAL A 49 1.62 -8.78 -3.04
N ALA A 50 1.10 -9.66 -3.89
CA ALA A 50 1.88 -10.33 -4.95
C ALA A 50 2.51 -9.32 -5.92
N VAL A 51 1.77 -8.27 -6.33
CA VAL A 51 2.30 -7.17 -7.15
C VAL A 51 3.41 -6.43 -6.42
N ALA A 52 3.24 -6.12 -5.13
CA ALA A 52 4.28 -5.44 -4.33
C ALA A 52 5.56 -6.29 -4.23
N MET A 53 5.44 -7.59 -3.98
CA MET A 53 6.58 -8.52 -3.97
C MET A 53 7.27 -8.67 -5.34
N ALA A 54 6.50 -8.64 -6.43
CA ALA A 54 7.06 -8.61 -7.78
C ALA A 54 7.84 -7.32 -8.07
N ARG A 55 7.38 -6.18 -7.55
CA ARG A 55 8.09 -4.90 -7.65
C ARG A 55 9.42 -4.92 -6.91
N ILE A 56 9.49 -5.54 -5.74
CA ILE A 56 10.76 -5.74 -5.01
C ILE A 56 11.73 -6.52 -5.89
N ARG A 57 11.35 -7.72 -6.36
CA ARG A 57 12.22 -8.56 -7.21
C ARG A 57 12.70 -7.83 -8.46
N ARG A 58 11.82 -7.03 -9.08
CA ARG A 58 12.20 -6.19 -10.24
C ARG A 58 13.22 -5.12 -9.86
N ALA A 59 13.04 -4.44 -8.74
CA ALA A 59 13.97 -3.40 -8.29
C ALA A 59 15.34 -3.97 -7.88
N GLU A 60 15.36 -5.13 -7.23
CA GLU A 60 16.58 -5.86 -6.88
C GLU A 60 17.33 -6.34 -8.13
N ALA A 61 16.63 -6.91 -9.11
CA ALA A 61 17.23 -7.31 -10.39
C ALA A 61 17.79 -6.10 -11.16
N GLU A 62 17.09 -4.96 -11.11
CA GLU A 62 17.59 -3.71 -11.71
C GLU A 62 18.83 -3.20 -10.97
N ALA A 63 18.87 -3.26 -9.65
CA ALA A 63 20.07 -2.91 -8.89
C ALA A 63 21.26 -3.83 -9.25
N GLN A 64 21.03 -5.14 -9.39
CA GLN A 64 22.06 -6.09 -9.84
C GLN A 64 22.53 -5.76 -11.27
N ARG A 65 21.61 -5.48 -12.20
CA ARG A 65 21.94 -5.10 -13.59
C ARG A 65 22.78 -3.83 -13.65
N VAL A 66 22.40 -2.80 -12.88
CA VAL A 66 23.18 -1.55 -12.79
C VAL A 66 24.51 -1.80 -12.10
N GLY A 67 24.55 -2.64 -11.07
CA GLY A 67 25.75 -3.03 -10.36
C GLY A 67 26.78 -3.75 -11.23
N ALA A 68 26.31 -4.49 -12.26
CA ALA A 68 27.18 -5.17 -13.22
C ALA A 68 28.09 -4.22 -14.00
N ALA A 69 27.69 -2.96 -14.20
CA ALA A 69 28.56 -1.94 -14.84
C ALA A 69 29.82 -1.60 -14.02
N ARG A 70 29.93 -2.06 -12.77
CA ARG A 70 31.11 -1.93 -11.90
C ARG A 70 32.10 -3.08 -12.06
N LEU A 71 31.74 -4.09 -12.83
CA LEU A 71 32.55 -5.28 -13.08
C LEU A 71 33.08 -5.27 -14.52
N PRO A 72 34.16 -5.98 -14.80
CA PRO A 72 34.63 -6.15 -16.17
C PRO A 72 33.63 -6.96 -17.01
N THR A 73 33.58 -6.65 -18.29
CA THR A 73 32.81 -7.38 -19.29
C THR A 73 33.73 -8.18 -20.19
N ILE A 74 33.38 -9.41 -20.50
CA ILE A 74 34.05 -10.27 -21.46
C ILE A 74 33.03 -10.66 -22.52
N GLY A 75 33.36 -10.40 -23.80
CA GLY A 75 32.55 -10.77 -24.94
C GLY A 75 33.34 -11.65 -25.92
N ALA A 76 32.65 -12.54 -26.60
CA ALA A 76 33.19 -13.29 -27.73
C ALA A 76 32.35 -12.99 -28.97
N GLU A 77 33.02 -12.68 -30.08
CA GLU A 77 32.37 -12.42 -31.35
C GLU A 77 32.99 -13.32 -32.42
N ALA A 78 32.17 -13.81 -33.32
CA ALA A 78 32.62 -14.52 -34.54
C ALA A 78 31.82 -14.03 -35.72
N GLU A 79 32.54 -13.66 -36.78
CA GLU A 79 31.96 -13.17 -38.03
C GLU A 79 32.61 -13.93 -39.20
N GLY A 80 31.82 -14.27 -40.20
CA GLY A 80 32.31 -14.87 -41.41
C GLY A 80 31.42 -14.50 -42.60
N GLY A 81 32.01 -14.43 -43.77
CA GLY A 81 31.27 -14.06 -44.96
C GLY A 81 32.11 -13.95 -46.21
N LEU A 82 31.54 -13.33 -47.21
CA LEU A 82 32.27 -13.01 -48.46
C LEU A 82 32.49 -11.48 -48.49
N ARG A 83 33.71 -11.04 -48.75
CA ARG A 83 34.10 -9.63 -48.88
C ARG A 83 34.78 -9.39 -50.22
N ARG A 84 34.40 -8.33 -50.88
CA ARG A 84 35.12 -7.75 -52.03
C ARG A 84 35.62 -6.39 -51.66
N GLN A 85 36.93 -6.19 -51.77
CA GLN A 85 37.52 -4.88 -51.50
C GLN A 85 37.37 -3.97 -52.73
N SER A 86 37.06 -2.69 -52.47
CA SER A 86 36.98 -1.70 -53.55
C SER A 86 38.36 -1.25 -53.99
N GLY A 87 38.60 -1.25 -55.30
CA GLY A 87 39.83 -0.70 -55.87
C GLY A 87 40.00 0.83 -55.69
N ASN A 88 38.93 1.53 -55.26
CA ASN A 88 38.95 2.98 -55.05
C ASN A 88 39.16 3.37 -53.56
N ASN A 89 39.58 2.43 -52.70
CA ASN A 89 39.75 2.65 -51.27
C ASN A 89 41.22 3.01 -50.88
N GLY A 90 41.99 3.62 -51.79
CA GLY A 90 43.33 4.10 -51.52
C GLY A 90 44.42 3.02 -51.48
N ILE A 91 44.09 1.77 -51.71
CA ILE A 91 45.03 0.65 -51.84
C ILE A 91 45.24 0.39 -53.33
N PRO A 92 46.49 0.43 -53.87
CA PRO A 92 46.73 0.12 -55.25
C PRO A 92 46.18 -1.27 -55.62
N ALA A 93 45.55 -1.35 -56.83
CA ALA A 93 44.82 -2.55 -57.27
C ALA A 93 45.72 -3.81 -57.30
N GLN A 94 47.01 -3.67 -57.50
CA GLN A 94 47.95 -4.80 -57.43
C GLN A 94 48.13 -5.48 -56.11
N PHE A 95 47.70 -4.85 -55.01
CA PHE A 95 47.74 -5.41 -53.67
C PHE A 95 46.33 -5.88 -53.19
N LEU A 96 45.32 -5.74 -54.02
CA LEU A 96 43.96 -6.19 -53.66
C LEU A 96 43.71 -7.59 -54.20
N PRO A 97 43.07 -8.46 -53.43
CA PRO A 97 42.62 -9.76 -53.90
C PRO A 97 41.48 -9.62 -54.90
N ASP A 98 41.58 -10.32 -56.01
CA ASP A 98 40.55 -10.26 -57.05
C ASP A 98 39.25 -10.92 -56.62
N GLY A 99 38.12 -10.26 -56.93
CA GLY A 99 36.80 -10.82 -56.78
C GLY A 99 36.32 -10.90 -55.32
N TRP A 100 35.34 -11.71 -55.08
CA TRP A 100 34.81 -12.00 -53.77
C TRP A 100 35.69 -13.06 -53.08
N LYS A 101 36.13 -12.77 -51.87
CA LYS A 101 36.88 -13.69 -50.99
C LYS A 101 36.11 -13.97 -49.73
N ASP A 102 36.17 -15.20 -49.28
CA ASP A 102 35.70 -15.57 -47.93
C ASP A 102 36.60 -14.92 -46.88
N TYR A 103 36.02 -14.53 -45.79
CA TYR A 103 36.73 -13.97 -44.63
C TYR A 103 36.14 -14.53 -43.34
N GLY A 104 36.96 -14.61 -42.30
CA GLY A 104 36.54 -14.98 -40.97
C GLY A 104 37.27 -14.12 -39.93
N GLN A 105 36.55 -13.82 -38.87
CA GLN A 105 37.09 -13.17 -37.69
C GLN A 105 36.49 -13.79 -36.43
N THR A 106 37.33 -14.09 -35.46
CA THR A 106 36.90 -14.44 -34.08
C THR A 106 37.67 -13.56 -33.14
N SER A 107 36.99 -13.08 -32.08
CA SER A 107 37.66 -12.22 -31.10
C SER A 107 37.08 -12.41 -29.70
N LEU A 108 37.95 -12.26 -28.71
CA LEU A 108 37.58 -12.07 -27.30
C LEU A 108 37.85 -10.60 -26.96
N SER A 109 36.86 -9.93 -26.43
CA SER A 109 36.93 -8.55 -25.96
C SER A 109 36.82 -8.51 -24.45
N PHE A 110 37.62 -7.63 -23.83
CA PHE A 110 37.55 -7.27 -22.41
C PHE A 110 37.31 -5.77 -22.31
N GLY A 111 36.39 -5.36 -21.44
CA GLY A 111 36.08 -3.98 -21.13
C GLY A 111 35.92 -3.75 -19.64
N PHE A 112 36.52 -2.70 -19.10
CA PHE A 112 36.36 -2.30 -17.71
C PHE A 112 36.38 -0.78 -17.57
N ASP A 113 35.30 -0.21 -17.00
CA ASP A 113 35.20 1.22 -16.67
C ASP A 113 35.86 1.45 -15.30
N LEU A 114 36.89 2.29 -15.27
CA LEU A 114 37.62 2.59 -14.03
C LEU A 114 36.82 3.42 -13.03
N ASP A 115 35.69 3.97 -13.44
CA ASP A 115 34.74 4.74 -12.61
C ASP A 115 35.40 5.78 -11.69
N LEU A 116 36.39 6.52 -12.18
CA LEU A 116 37.16 7.47 -11.36
C LEU A 116 36.28 8.56 -10.75
N TRP A 117 35.22 8.96 -11.45
CA TRP A 117 34.28 10.01 -11.03
C TRP A 117 33.07 9.47 -10.30
N GLY A 118 32.99 8.16 -10.09
CA GLY A 118 31.93 7.49 -9.32
C GLY A 118 30.58 7.44 -10.02
N ARG A 119 30.53 7.52 -11.35
CA ARG A 119 29.30 7.42 -12.14
C ARG A 119 28.56 6.11 -11.91
N ASN A 120 29.28 4.97 -12.03
CA ASN A 120 28.68 3.65 -11.90
C ASN A 120 28.36 3.33 -10.42
N ARG A 121 29.21 3.78 -9.49
CA ARG A 121 28.94 3.70 -8.04
C ARG A 121 27.69 4.48 -7.67
N ALA A 122 27.53 5.71 -8.15
CA ALA A 122 26.36 6.53 -7.91
C ALA A 122 25.09 5.96 -8.56
N ALA A 123 25.18 5.39 -9.76
CA ALA A 123 24.08 4.71 -10.42
C ALA A 123 23.62 3.48 -9.62
N TYR A 124 24.55 2.67 -9.13
CA TYR A 124 24.25 1.52 -8.27
C TYR A 124 23.62 1.96 -6.95
N ALA A 125 24.14 3.01 -6.30
CA ALA A 125 23.53 3.56 -5.09
C ALA A 125 22.09 4.03 -5.33
N ALA A 126 21.82 4.70 -6.47
CA ALA A 126 20.46 5.10 -6.83
C ALA A 126 19.53 3.89 -7.00
N ALA A 127 19.97 2.84 -7.70
CA ALA A 127 19.19 1.62 -7.91
C ALA A 127 18.94 0.85 -6.59
N THR A 128 19.93 0.83 -5.69
CA THR A 128 19.79 0.21 -4.36
C THR A 128 18.78 0.97 -3.49
N SER A 129 18.80 2.31 -3.51
CA SER A 129 17.79 3.11 -2.79
C SER A 129 16.40 2.90 -3.38
N GLU A 130 16.24 2.75 -4.69
CA GLU A 130 14.94 2.37 -5.30
C GLU A 130 14.46 0.98 -4.85
N ALA A 131 15.37 0.02 -4.70
CA ALA A 131 15.01 -1.30 -4.17
C ALA A 131 14.54 -1.22 -2.71
N ARG A 132 15.21 -0.41 -1.87
CA ARG A 132 14.76 -0.15 -0.49
C ARG A 132 13.40 0.57 -0.45
N ALA A 133 13.16 1.52 -1.35
CA ALA A 133 11.85 2.17 -1.49
C ALA A 133 10.76 1.14 -1.84
N ALA A 134 11.03 0.20 -2.75
CA ALA A 134 10.09 -0.86 -3.11
C ALA A 134 9.78 -1.81 -1.94
N MET A 135 10.76 -2.09 -1.06
CA MET A 135 10.54 -2.87 0.17
C MET A 135 9.61 -2.13 1.14
N ALA A 136 9.84 -0.83 1.34
CA ALA A 136 8.97 0.00 2.18
C ALA A 136 7.54 0.11 1.59
N ASP A 137 7.39 0.25 0.27
CA ASP A 137 6.08 0.22 -0.40
C ASP A 137 5.35 -1.12 -0.17
N ALA A 138 6.07 -2.24 -0.15
CA ALA A 138 5.47 -3.54 0.12
C ALA A 138 4.99 -3.64 1.58
N ALA A 139 5.74 -3.10 2.54
CA ALA A 139 5.29 -3.00 3.92
C ALA A 139 4.03 -2.13 4.04
N GLN A 140 3.97 -1.01 3.31
CA GLN A 140 2.77 -0.17 3.23
C GLN A 140 1.57 -0.92 2.65
N ALA A 141 1.77 -1.72 1.59
CA ALA A 141 0.70 -2.51 0.99
C ALA A 141 0.14 -3.55 1.97
N ARG A 142 1.01 -4.22 2.75
CA ARG A 142 0.61 -5.16 3.81
C ARG A 142 -0.19 -4.48 4.92
N LEU A 143 0.26 -3.31 5.38
CA LEU A 143 -0.45 -2.50 6.37
C LEU A 143 -1.84 -2.09 5.86
N VAL A 144 -1.92 -1.54 4.66
CA VAL A 144 -3.20 -1.13 4.07
C VAL A 144 -4.16 -2.30 3.93
N LEU A 145 -3.69 -3.47 3.51
CA LEU A 145 -4.51 -4.67 3.36
C LEU A 145 -5.00 -5.18 4.73
N SER A 146 -4.12 -5.28 5.74
CA SER A 146 -4.51 -5.75 7.07
C SER A 146 -5.56 -4.83 7.72
N VAL A 147 -5.41 -3.52 7.58
CA VAL A 147 -6.39 -2.52 8.03
C VAL A 147 -7.72 -2.66 7.25
N ALA A 148 -7.67 -2.85 5.93
CA ALA A 148 -8.86 -2.99 5.10
C ALA A 148 -9.65 -4.26 5.44
N ILE A 149 -8.97 -5.41 5.66
CA ILE A 149 -9.61 -6.65 6.11
C ILE A 149 -10.27 -6.46 7.47
N THR A 150 -9.56 -5.84 8.43
CA THR A 150 -10.11 -5.59 9.77
C THR A 150 -11.33 -4.66 9.72
N ALA A 151 -11.27 -3.59 8.93
CA ALA A 151 -12.39 -2.68 8.75
C ALA A 151 -13.60 -3.38 8.11
N ALA A 152 -13.40 -4.17 7.06
CA ALA A 152 -14.47 -4.93 6.42
C ALA A 152 -15.07 -6.00 7.35
N TYR A 153 -14.24 -6.64 8.18
CA TYR A 153 -14.69 -7.60 9.19
C TYR A 153 -15.49 -6.92 10.31
N ALA A 154 -15.08 -5.75 10.76
CA ALA A 154 -15.84 -4.94 11.72
C ALA A 154 -17.21 -4.50 11.18
N GLU A 155 -17.24 -4.08 9.91
CA GLU A 155 -18.47 -3.74 9.21
C GLU A 155 -19.41 -4.95 9.08
N LEU A 156 -18.85 -6.14 8.80
CA LEU A 156 -19.63 -7.37 8.83
C LEU A 156 -20.26 -7.60 10.20
N GLY A 157 -19.49 -7.42 11.29
CA GLY A 157 -19.97 -7.50 12.66
C GLY A 157 -21.07 -6.46 12.97
N ARG A 158 -20.95 -5.24 12.42
CA ARG A 158 -21.97 -4.20 12.51
C ARG A 158 -23.28 -4.67 11.87
N HIS A 159 -23.24 -5.17 10.65
CA HIS A 159 -24.43 -5.64 9.95
C HIS A 159 -25.13 -6.82 10.66
N TYR A 160 -24.38 -7.70 11.30
CA TYR A 160 -24.99 -8.73 12.12
C TYR A 160 -25.72 -8.18 13.36
N ARG A 161 -25.21 -7.12 13.98
CA ARG A 161 -25.92 -6.43 15.08
C ARG A 161 -27.13 -5.68 14.60
N GLU A 162 -27.05 -5.05 13.45
CA GLU A 162 -28.19 -4.42 12.76
C GLU A 162 -29.28 -5.46 12.42
N ARG A 163 -28.86 -6.64 11.93
CA ARG A 163 -29.76 -7.76 11.67
C ARG A 163 -30.50 -8.23 12.92
N ASP A 164 -29.77 -8.37 14.04
CA ASP A 164 -30.41 -8.75 15.31
C ASP A 164 -31.42 -7.69 15.75
N ASN A 165 -31.08 -6.40 15.59
CA ASN A 165 -32.01 -5.31 15.90
C ASN A 165 -33.22 -5.32 14.95
N ALA A 166 -33.03 -5.52 13.65
CA ALA A 166 -34.13 -5.62 12.68
C ALA A 166 -35.04 -6.82 12.95
N ALA A 167 -34.46 -7.98 13.27
CA ALA A 167 -35.23 -9.18 13.61
C ALA A 167 -36.07 -8.98 14.91
N ALA A 168 -35.48 -8.34 15.93
CA ALA A 168 -36.20 -8.00 17.16
C ALA A 168 -37.31 -6.97 16.88
N THR A 169 -37.05 -5.99 16.03
CA THR A 169 -38.04 -5.00 15.59
C THR A 169 -39.21 -5.68 14.88
N LEU A 170 -38.93 -6.58 13.93
CA LEU A 170 -39.96 -7.34 13.23
C LEU A 170 -40.82 -8.17 14.19
N ALA A 171 -40.20 -8.86 15.16
CA ALA A 171 -40.94 -9.60 16.17
C ALA A 171 -41.85 -8.69 17.03
N ASN A 172 -41.34 -7.53 17.45
CA ASN A 172 -42.12 -6.53 18.19
C ASN A 172 -43.30 -5.97 17.33
N ARG A 173 -43.07 -5.67 16.06
CA ARG A 173 -44.15 -5.19 15.14
C ARG A 173 -45.22 -6.23 14.96
N ARG A 174 -44.89 -7.50 14.82
CA ARG A 174 -45.85 -8.60 14.73
C ARG A 174 -46.68 -8.71 15.99
N SER A 175 -46.06 -8.71 17.19
CA SER A 175 -46.78 -8.75 18.46
C SER A 175 -47.69 -7.54 18.65
N MET A 176 -47.22 -6.34 18.30
CA MET A 176 -48.06 -5.13 18.38
C MET A 176 -49.22 -5.15 17.40
N ARG A 177 -48.99 -5.62 16.16
CA ARG A 177 -50.05 -5.83 15.17
C ARG A 177 -51.14 -6.75 15.68
N ASP A 178 -50.78 -7.84 16.35
CA ASP A 178 -51.73 -8.80 16.92
C ASP A 178 -52.55 -8.19 18.08
N LEU A 179 -51.89 -7.39 18.95
CA LEU A 179 -52.56 -6.62 20.00
C LEU A 179 -53.56 -5.60 19.39
N VAL A 180 -53.17 -4.83 18.37
CA VAL A 180 -54.05 -3.87 17.67
C VAL A 180 -55.22 -4.60 17.01
N ALA A 181 -55.01 -5.75 16.38
CA ALA A 181 -56.06 -6.59 15.81
C ALA A 181 -57.07 -7.09 16.85
N GLN A 182 -56.60 -7.49 18.04
CA GLN A 182 -57.46 -7.87 19.14
C GLN A 182 -58.27 -6.69 19.68
N ARG A 183 -57.64 -5.54 19.89
CA ARG A 183 -58.33 -4.31 20.32
C ARG A 183 -59.38 -3.84 19.34
N GLN A 184 -59.07 -3.89 18.01
CA GLN A 184 -60.00 -3.54 16.93
C GLN A 184 -61.23 -4.46 16.92
N ARG A 185 -61.07 -5.77 17.10
CA ARG A 185 -62.17 -6.73 17.21
C ARG A 185 -63.08 -6.44 18.44
N ASN A 186 -62.47 -5.92 19.52
CA ASN A 186 -63.18 -5.54 20.73
C ASN A 186 -63.79 -4.11 20.70
N GLY A 187 -63.65 -3.39 19.54
CA GLY A 187 -64.16 -2.03 19.40
C GLY A 187 -63.34 -0.97 20.13
N LEU A 188 -62.16 -1.31 20.63
CA LEU A 188 -61.24 -0.43 21.39
C LEU A 188 -60.23 0.28 20.50
N ASP A 189 -60.16 -0.10 19.18
CA ASP A 189 -59.29 0.49 18.19
C ASP A 189 -60.01 0.49 16.82
N ASN A 190 -59.46 1.23 15.83
CA ASN A 190 -60.08 1.38 14.51
C ASN A 190 -59.33 0.61 13.43
N LEU A 191 -59.99 0.44 12.23
CA LEU A 191 -59.38 -0.27 11.10
C LEU A 191 -58.13 0.42 10.55
N ALA A 192 -58.04 1.77 10.64
CA ALA A 192 -56.85 2.49 10.20
C ALA A 192 -55.60 2.16 11.02
N SER A 193 -55.76 1.99 12.35
CA SER A 193 -54.66 1.53 13.22
C SER A 193 -54.19 0.13 12.83
N LEU A 194 -55.10 -0.81 12.54
CA LEU A 194 -54.75 -2.15 12.08
C LEU A 194 -54.00 -2.11 10.72
N ARG A 195 -54.51 -1.36 9.74
CA ARG A 195 -53.83 -1.23 8.43
C ARG A 195 -52.43 -0.60 8.55
N ARG A 196 -52.25 0.34 9.47
CA ARG A 196 -50.95 0.91 9.77
C ARG A 196 -50.02 -0.14 10.40
N ALA A 197 -50.50 -0.94 11.34
CA ALA A 197 -49.73 -2.02 11.94
C ALA A 197 -49.31 -3.10 10.91
N ASP A 198 -50.24 -3.44 9.96
CA ASP A 198 -49.91 -4.32 8.83
C ASP A 198 -48.76 -3.74 7.97
N ALA A 199 -48.80 -2.43 7.66
CA ALA A 199 -47.76 -1.74 6.90
C ALA A 199 -46.41 -1.72 7.64
N GLU A 200 -46.40 -1.48 8.95
CA GLU A 200 -45.18 -1.47 9.77
C GLU A 200 -44.51 -2.88 9.84
N VAL A 201 -45.29 -3.96 9.82
CA VAL A 201 -44.72 -5.33 9.72
C VAL A 201 -44.05 -5.51 8.35
N ALA A 202 -44.68 -5.11 7.25
CA ALA A 202 -44.12 -5.25 5.92
C ALA A 202 -42.81 -4.41 5.75
N LEU A 203 -42.77 -3.19 6.31
CA LEU A 203 -41.57 -2.37 6.34
C LEU A 203 -40.42 -3.04 7.14
N ALA A 204 -40.73 -3.61 8.31
CA ALA A 204 -39.73 -4.31 9.10
C ALA A 204 -39.20 -5.58 8.39
N GLU A 205 -39.99 -6.27 7.60
CA GLU A 205 -39.55 -7.40 6.74
C GLU A 205 -38.63 -6.91 5.62
N GLN A 206 -38.95 -5.77 4.97
CA GLN A 206 -38.11 -5.12 3.98
C GLN A 206 -36.73 -4.74 4.61
N ASP A 207 -36.73 -4.10 5.78
CA ASP A 207 -35.51 -3.67 6.48
C ASP A 207 -34.61 -4.86 6.81
N LEU A 208 -35.18 -5.96 7.29
CA LEU A 208 -34.44 -7.19 7.58
C LEU A 208 -33.79 -7.77 6.32
N ALA A 209 -34.53 -7.80 5.19
CA ALA A 209 -34.01 -8.27 3.92
C ALA A 209 -32.84 -7.39 3.40
N ALA A 210 -32.93 -6.07 3.57
CA ALA A 210 -31.86 -5.14 3.20
C ALA A 210 -30.58 -5.34 4.02
N VAL A 211 -30.71 -5.65 5.31
CA VAL A 211 -29.55 -5.97 6.17
C VAL A 211 -28.93 -7.31 5.78
N ASP A 212 -29.72 -8.32 5.45
CA ASP A 212 -29.23 -9.63 4.97
C ASP A 212 -28.48 -9.48 3.63
N GLU A 213 -28.94 -8.61 2.72
CA GLU A 213 -28.20 -8.23 1.52
C GLU A 213 -26.85 -7.61 1.84
N ASN A 214 -26.78 -6.64 2.76
CA ASN A 214 -25.54 -5.99 3.18
C ASN A 214 -24.53 -6.99 3.78
N ILE A 215 -25.00 -7.97 4.55
CA ILE A 215 -24.14 -9.07 5.05
C ILE A 215 -23.53 -9.84 3.88
N GLY A 216 -24.33 -10.18 2.86
CA GLY A 216 -23.84 -10.86 1.66
C GLY A 216 -22.77 -10.05 0.92
N ILE A 217 -23.04 -8.77 0.69
CA ILE A 217 -22.09 -7.85 0.02
C ILE A 217 -20.77 -7.75 0.80
N ARG A 218 -20.83 -7.62 2.12
CA ARG A 218 -19.60 -7.55 2.95
C ARG A 218 -18.81 -8.84 2.96
N ARG A 219 -19.46 -10.00 2.94
CA ARG A 219 -18.79 -11.29 2.77
C ARG A 219 -18.06 -11.38 1.42
N ASN A 220 -18.71 -10.94 0.33
CA ASN A 220 -18.09 -10.88 -0.99
C ASN A 220 -16.87 -9.95 -1.03
N GLN A 221 -16.97 -8.79 -0.37
CA GLN A 221 -15.85 -7.86 -0.24
C GLN A 221 -14.67 -8.45 0.53
N LEU A 222 -14.94 -9.14 1.64
CA LEU A 222 -13.89 -9.85 2.39
C LEU A 222 -13.23 -10.91 1.52
N ALA A 223 -13.99 -11.75 0.81
CA ALA A 223 -13.44 -12.75 -0.10
C ALA A 223 -12.50 -12.11 -1.15
N ALA A 224 -12.88 -10.99 -1.73
CA ALA A 224 -12.06 -10.24 -2.68
C ALA A 224 -10.75 -9.73 -2.05
N LEU A 225 -10.79 -9.21 -0.81
CA LEU A 225 -9.59 -8.79 -0.07
C LEU A 225 -8.64 -9.96 0.22
N LEU A 226 -9.19 -11.17 0.43
CA LEU A 226 -8.42 -12.40 0.61
C LEU A 226 -7.80 -12.90 -0.70
N GLY A 227 -8.13 -12.31 -1.85
CA GLY A 227 -7.72 -12.80 -3.16
C GLY A 227 -8.49 -14.04 -3.63
N ALA A 228 -9.68 -14.29 -3.05
CA ALA A 228 -10.50 -15.45 -3.31
C ALA A 228 -11.82 -15.13 -4.01
N GLY A 229 -12.45 -16.14 -4.60
CA GLY A 229 -13.80 -16.00 -5.17
C GLY A 229 -14.88 -15.84 -4.11
N PRO A 230 -16.13 -15.41 -4.50
CA PRO A 230 -17.22 -15.06 -3.58
C PRO A 230 -17.63 -16.24 -2.66
N ASP A 231 -17.46 -17.50 -3.08
CA ASP A 231 -17.78 -18.67 -2.26
C ASP A 231 -16.97 -18.72 -0.95
N ARG A 232 -15.75 -18.20 -0.97
CA ARG A 232 -14.93 -18.05 0.26
C ARG A 232 -15.64 -17.17 1.29
N GLY A 233 -16.38 -16.16 0.85
CA GLY A 233 -17.17 -15.28 1.71
C GLY A 233 -18.26 -16.01 2.50
N THR A 234 -18.83 -17.08 1.95
CA THR A 234 -19.90 -17.85 2.61
C THR A 234 -19.41 -18.59 3.87
N SER A 235 -18.13 -18.97 3.92
CA SER A 235 -17.51 -19.63 5.07
C SER A 235 -17.10 -18.67 6.20
N ILE A 236 -17.17 -17.34 5.97
CA ILE A 236 -16.89 -16.34 7.01
C ILE A 236 -18.09 -16.29 7.97
N THR A 237 -17.86 -16.69 9.18
CA THR A 237 -18.89 -16.71 10.21
C THR A 237 -19.08 -15.33 10.84
N ARG A 238 -20.15 -15.16 11.61
CA ARG A 238 -20.42 -13.94 12.34
C ARG A 238 -19.25 -13.59 13.27
N PRO A 239 -18.72 -12.36 13.24
CA PRO A 239 -17.75 -11.89 14.21
C PRO A 239 -18.28 -12.01 15.64
N PRO A 240 -17.54 -12.61 16.59
CA PRO A 240 -18.04 -12.84 17.94
C PRO A 240 -18.20 -11.54 18.73
N ARG A 241 -17.34 -10.58 18.49
CA ARG A 241 -17.35 -9.25 19.12
C ARG A 241 -16.72 -8.23 18.17
N ALA A 242 -17.01 -6.94 18.38
CA ALA A 242 -16.21 -5.90 17.72
C ALA A 242 -14.75 -6.04 18.15
N PRO A 243 -13.79 -6.10 17.20
CA PRO A 243 -12.38 -6.18 17.55
C PRO A 243 -12.01 -5.00 18.45
N SER A 244 -11.43 -5.28 19.60
CA SER A 244 -10.93 -4.24 20.52
C SER A 244 -9.42 -4.22 20.41
N THR A 245 -8.88 -3.16 19.85
CA THR A 245 -7.43 -2.95 19.80
C THR A 245 -7.07 -1.83 20.77
N PRO A 246 -6.04 -2.00 21.61
CA PRO A 246 -5.52 -0.91 22.40
C PRO A 246 -5.12 0.24 21.50
N GLY A 247 -5.67 1.41 21.72
CA GLY A 247 -5.34 2.59 20.94
C GLY A 247 -4.87 3.70 21.86
N GLY A 248 -3.78 4.34 21.53
CA GLY A 248 -3.24 5.50 22.23
C GLY A 248 -2.14 6.12 21.37
N VAL A 249 -1.79 7.35 21.68
CA VAL A 249 -0.66 8.04 21.03
C VAL A 249 0.61 7.69 21.81
N PRO A 250 1.61 7.04 21.16
CA PRO A 250 2.87 6.72 21.83
C PRO A 250 3.64 7.99 22.24
N ALA A 251 4.47 7.86 23.28
CA ALA A 251 5.45 8.89 23.57
C ALA A 251 6.46 8.99 22.41
N GLY A 252 6.90 10.20 22.08
CA GLY A 252 7.86 10.43 20.99
C GLY A 252 7.29 10.35 19.58
N VAL A 253 5.97 10.36 19.41
CA VAL A 253 5.32 10.27 18.09
C VAL A 253 5.83 11.33 17.10
N THR A 254 6.21 12.52 17.58
CA THR A 254 6.71 13.60 16.72
C THR A 254 8.09 13.31 16.14
N THR A 255 8.96 12.63 16.86
CA THR A 255 10.32 12.32 16.41
C THR A 255 10.43 10.98 15.69
N ASP A 256 9.74 9.96 16.18
CA ASP A 256 9.91 8.58 15.73
C ASP A 256 9.07 8.24 14.49
N LEU A 257 8.05 9.07 14.19
CA LEU A 257 7.14 8.84 13.06
C LEU A 257 7.88 8.70 11.72
N LEU A 258 8.97 9.46 11.54
CA LEU A 258 9.78 9.48 10.31
C LEU A 258 10.45 8.13 10.00
N GLY A 259 10.76 7.32 11.04
CA GLY A 259 11.35 6.00 10.89
C GLY A 259 10.34 4.83 10.91
N ARG A 260 9.12 5.10 11.39
CA ARG A 260 8.13 4.06 11.65
C ARG A 260 6.98 4.00 10.63
N ARG A 261 6.99 4.89 9.62
CA ARG A 261 6.02 4.87 8.53
C ARG A 261 6.67 4.41 7.23
N PRO A 262 6.15 3.33 6.63
CA PRO A 262 6.72 2.79 5.38
C PRO A 262 6.67 3.79 4.22
N ASP A 263 5.60 4.59 4.09
CA ASP A 263 5.44 5.60 3.04
C ASP A 263 6.47 6.74 3.14
N ILE A 264 6.80 7.19 4.35
CA ILE A 264 7.85 8.20 4.58
C ILE A 264 9.22 7.62 4.25
N VAL A 265 9.51 6.38 4.67
CA VAL A 265 10.76 5.70 4.37
C VAL A 265 10.93 5.51 2.86
N ALA A 266 9.89 5.08 2.15
CA ALA A 266 9.92 4.95 0.69
C ALA A 266 10.20 6.29 -0.01
N ALA A 267 9.55 7.38 0.44
CA ALA A 267 9.76 8.71 -0.12
C ALA A 267 11.19 9.21 0.13
N ARG A 268 11.77 8.96 1.33
CA ARG A 268 13.15 9.28 1.66
C ARG A 268 14.12 8.54 0.75
N GLU A 269 13.96 7.23 0.59
CA GLU A 269 14.82 6.40 -0.25
C GLU A 269 14.77 6.86 -1.72
N ARG A 270 13.60 7.30 -2.21
CA ARG A 270 13.48 7.89 -3.56
C ARG A 270 14.20 9.22 -3.69
N ALA A 271 14.18 10.07 -2.67
CA ALA A 271 14.96 11.32 -2.66
C ALA A 271 16.48 11.04 -2.63
N GLU A 272 16.94 10.03 -1.88
CA GLU A 272 18.34 9.57 -1.89
C GLU A 272 18.75 9.00 -3.26
N ALA A 273 17.86 8.24 -3.91
CA ALA A 273 18.07 7.76 -5.26
C ALA A 273 18.22 8.91 -6.26
N ALA A 274 17.35 9.92 -6.18
CA ALA A 274 17.43 11.11 -7.04
C ALA A 274 18.70 11.91 -6.78
N ALA A 275 19.13 12.09 -5.52
CA ALA A 275 20.41 12.72 -5.18
C ALA A 275 21.60 11.97 -5.79
N SER A 276 21.56 10.64 -5.81
CA SER A 276 22.56 9.81 -6.45
C SER A 276 22.56 9.97 -7.97
N ARG A 277 21.39 10.13 -8.60
CA ARG A 277 21.26 10.43 -10.04
C ARG A 277 21.86 11.79 -10.41
N VAL A 278 21.78 12.80 -9.55
CA VAL A 278 22.49 14.08 -9.74
C VAL A 278 24.01 13.85 -9.84
N LYS A 279 24.58 12.97 -9.00
CA LYS A 279 26.02 12.60 -9.07
C LYS A 279 26.34 11.89 -10.38
N VAL A 280 25.46 11.00 -10.86
CA VAL A 280 25.59 10.35 -12.19
C VAL A 280 25.64 11.38 -13.31
N ALA A 281 24.69 12.32 -13.32
CA ALA A 281 24.62 13.37 -14.33
C ALA A 281 25.85 14.31 -14.27
N ARG A 282 26.32 14.66 -13.07
CA ARG A 282 27.54 15.44 -12.86
C ARG A 282 28.79 14.73 -13.41
N ALA A 283 28.88 13.42 -13.28
CA ALA A 283 29.99 12.63 -13.81
C ALA A 283 30.09 12.73 -15.36
N GLY A 284 29.00 13.07 -16.05
CA GLY A 284 28.97 13.30 -17.49
C GLY A 284 29.82 14.49 -17.99
N PHE A 285 30.21 15.42 -17.09
CA PHE A 285 31.13 16.54 -17.44
C PHE A 285 32.60 16.13 -17.48
N PHE A 286 32.93 14.95 -16.99
CA PHE A 286 34.30 14.48 -16.85
C PHE A 286 34.65 13.41 -17.90
N PRO A 287 35.96 13.20 -18.23
CA PRO A 287 36.35 12.15 -19.15
C PRO A 287 36.03 10.77 -18.62
N SER A 288 35.52 9.88 -19.45
CA SER A 288 35.43 8.45 -19.14
C SER A 288 36.73 7.75 -19.49
N ILE A 289 37.20 6.88 -18.62
CA ILE A 289 38.43 6.10 -18.78
C ILE A 289 38.09 4.63 -18.70
N ASN A 290 38.21 3.94 -19.84
CA ASN A 290 37.91 2.51 -19.94
C ASN A 290 39.19 1.74 -20.26
N LEU A 291 39.44 0.63 -19.58
CA LEU A 291 40.46 -0.33 -19.98
C LEU A 291 39.83 -1.29 -20.98
N ARG A 292 40.47 -1.42 -22.15
CA ARG A 292 40.01 -2.32 -23.22
C ARG A 292 41.13 -3.26 -23.64
N ALA A 293 40.79 -4.52 -23.83
CA ALA A 293 41.66 -5.50 -24.47
C ALA A 293 40.84 -6.31 -25.48
N LEU A 294 41.50 -6.66 -26.56
CA LEU A 294 41.00 -7.45 -27.64
C LEU A 294 42.06 -8.44 -28.10
N ILE A 295 41.74 -9.69 -28.25
CA ILE A 295 42.59 -10.71 -28.88
C ILE A 295 41.71 -11.56 -29.80
N GLY A 296 42.22 -11.90 -30.97
CA GLY A 296 41.43 -12.66 -31.93
C GLY A 296 42.23 -13.19 -33.10
N LEU A 297 41.52 -13.89 -33.96
CA LEU A 297 42.01 -14.39 -35.24
C LEU A 297 41.23 -13.73 -36.38
N GLN A 298 41.92 -13.23 -37.39
CA GLN A 298 41.30 -12.66 -38.57
C GLN A 298 42.03 -13.11 -39.81
N ALA A 299 41.31 -13.57 -40.83
CA ALA A 299 41.90 -13.99 -42.10
C ALA A 299 40.98 -13.66 -43.28
N LEU A 300 41.59 -13.37 -44.40
CA LEU A 300 40.98 -13.43 -45.70
C LEU A 300 41.24 -14.87 -46.26
N GLY A 301 40.16 -15.61 -46.50
CA GLY A 301 40.21 -17.07 -46.67
C GLY A 301 39.99 -17.82 -45.36
N LEU A 302 38.80 -18.43 -45.16
CA LEU A 302 38.46 -19.16 -43.93
C LEU A 302 39.47 -20.26 -43.60
N GLY A 303 40.09 -20.87 -44.59
CA GLY A 303 41.14 -21.89 -44.43
C GLY A 303 42.36 -21.41 -43.68
N ASN A 304 42.64 -20.09 -43.72
CA ASN A 304 43.80 -19.45 -43.07
C ASN A 304 43.49 -18.95 -41.65
N LEU A 305 42.26 -19.07 -41.20
CA LEU A 305 41.82 -18.41 -39.93
C LEU A 305 42.62 -18.87 -38.71
N VAL A 306 43.07 -20.12 -38.69
CA VAL A 306 43.84 -20.72 -37.61
C VAL A 306 45.34 -20.69 -37.83
N ASP A 307 45.81 -20.05 -38.88
CA ASP A 307 47.24 -19.89 -39.16
C ASP A 307 47.91 -18.92 -38.16
N SER A 308 49.23 -19.09 -37.93
CA SER A 308 49.98 -18.26 -36.97
C SER A 308 50.03 -16.78 -37.32
N GLY A 309 49.82 -16.44 -38.59
CA GLY A 309 49.74 -15.03 -39.08
C GLY A 309 48.36 -14.38 -38.90
N SER A 310 47.32 -15.08 -38.44
CA SER A 310 45.96 -14.57 -38.30
C SER A 310 45.69 -13.93 -36.95
N LEU A 311 46.59 -14.06 -35.98
CA LEU A 311 46.49 -13.48 -34.65
C LEU A 311 46.57 -11.97 -34.69
N PHE A 312 45.61 -11.29 -34.11
CA PHE A 312 45.63 -9.86 -33.86
C PHE A 312 45.17 -9.53 -32.43
N GLY A 313 45.54 -8.36 -31.96
CA GLY A 313 45.11 -7.94 -30.61
C GLY A 313 45.54 -6.51 -30.28
N SER A 314 44.88 -5.97 -29.27
CA SER A 314 45.20 -4.66 -28.71
C SER A 314 44.86 -4.65 -27.22
N VAL A 315 45.62 -3.88 -26.44
CA VAL A 315 45.33 -3.60 -25.03
C VAL A 315 45.74 -2.19 -24.68
N GLY A 316 44.87 -1.48 -23.95
CA GLY A 316 45.17 -0.12 -23.52
C GLY A 316 43.98 0.64 -22.94
N PRO A 317 44.25 1.78 -22.33
CA PRO A 317 43.19 2.70 -21.90
C PRO A 317 42.55 3.40 -23.09
N ALA A 318 41.20 3.51 -23.04
CA ALA A 318 40.41 4.32 -23.95
C ALA A 318 39.82 5.51 -23.19
N ILE A 319 40.23 6.74 -23.55
CA ILE A 319 39.78 7.95 -22.89
C ILE A 319 38.81 8.68 -23.81
N SER A 320 37.63 9.05 -23.30
CA SER A 320 36.64 9.84 -24.05
C SER A 320 36.20 11.04 -23.21
N LEU A 321 36.39 12.26 -23.76
CA LEU A 321 35.93 13.50 -23.13
C LEU A 321 34.98 14.22 -24.10
N PRO A 322 33.71 14.45 -23.70
CA PRO A 322 32.78 15.24 -24.50
C PRO A 322 33.14 16.74 -24.40
N ILE A 323 33.66 17.33 -25.45
CA ILE A 323 34.07 18.76 -25.48
C ILE A 323 32.86 19.64 -25.80
N PHE A 324 32.04 19.26 -26.79
CA PHE A 324 30.86 20.02 -27.20
C PHE A 324 29.73 19.07 -27.60
N GLN A 325 28.59 19.21 -26.92
CA GLN A 325 27.37 18.41 -27.17
C GLN A 325 26.11 19.29 -27.21
N GLY A 326 26.22 20.52 -27.73
CA GLY A 326 25.06 21.40 -27.90
C GLY A 326 24.26 21.69 -26.62
N GLY A 327 24.90 21.59 -25.42
CA GLY A 327 24.25 21.82 -24.14
C GLY A 327 23.58 20.59 -23.52
N ALA A 328 23.61 19.41 -24.15
CA ALA A 328 22.91 18.20 -23.65
C ALA A 328 23.32 17.79 -22.23
N ILE A 329 24.63 17.79 -21.92
CA ILE A 329 25.12 17.43 -20.58
C ILE A 329 24.60 18.40 -19.50
N LYS A 330 24.62 19.72 -19.81
CA LYS A 330 24.07 20.74 -18.89
C LYS A 330 22.57 20.56 -18.66
N ALA A 331 21.82 20.27 -19.73
CA ALA A 331 20.40 20.01 -19.66
C ALA A 331 20.09 18.73 -18.85
N GLN A 332 20.87 17.67 -19.06
CA GLN A 332 20.75 16.43 -18.29
C GLN A 332 21.03 16.65 -16.80
N TYR A 333 22.06 17.42 -16.46
CA TYR A 333 22.35 17.78 -15.07
C TYR A 333 21.22 18.62 -14.44
N GLY A 334 20.73 19.64 -15.16
CA GLY A 334 19.59 20.45 -14.71
C GLY A 334 18.32 19.62 -14.51
N SER A 335 18.03 18.69 -15.41
CA SER A 335 16.92 17.75 -15.26
C SER A 335 17.06 16.86 -14.03
N ALA A 336 18.26 16.35 -13.75
CA ALA A 336 18.51 15.53 -12.56
C ALA A 336 18.37 16.35 -11.26
N GLN A 337 18.77 17.63 -11.25
CA GLN A 337 18.55 18.52 -10.12
C GLN A 337 17.06 18.77 -9.88
N ALA A 338 16.30 19.10 -10.93
CA ALA A 338 14.85 19.29 -10.82
C ALA A 338 14.12 18.03 -10.33
N ALA A 339 14.55 16.84 -10.79
CA ALA A 339 14.00 15.58 -10.31
C ALA A 339 14.34 15.31 -8.81
N TYR A 340 15.50 15.76 -8.34
CA TYR A 340 15.83 15.71 -6.92
C TYR A 340 14.94 16.66 -6.10
N ASP A 341 14.78 17.91 -6.57
CA ASP A 341 13.91 18.90 -5.90
C ASP A 341 12.45 18.40 -5.83
N GLU A 342 11.96 17.79 -6.90
CA GLU A 342 10.65 17.12 -6.92
C GLU A 342 10.56 16.00 -5.87
N ALA A 343 11.57 15.13 -5.80
CA ALA A 343 11.59 14.02 -4.84
C ALA A 343 11.62 14.52 -3.38
N VAL A 344 12.36 15.61 -3.11
CA VAL A 344 12.38 16.27 -1.78
C VAL A 344 11.01 16.88 -1.46
N ALA A 345 10.37 17.55 -2.42
CA ALA A 345 9.03 18.10 -2.21
C ALA A 345 7.99 17.01 -1.92
N ASN A 346 8.05 15.88 -2.64
CA ASN A 346 7.18 14.71 -2.41
C ASN A 346 7.42 14.09 -1.03
N TYR A 347 8.67 13.99 -0.58
CA TYR A 347 8.99 13.55 0.77
C TYR A 347 8.37 14.50 1.82
N ASN A 348 8.58 15.82 1.69
CA ASN A 348 8.03 16.80 2.60
C ASN A 348 6.50 16.75 2.65
N GLN A 349 5.83 16.61 1.49
CA GLN A 349 4.37 16.44 1.41
C GLN A 349 3.91 15.17 2.16
N THR A 350 4.65 14.06 2.01
CA THR A 350 4.33 12.79 2.69
C THR A 350 4.44 12.97 4.21
N VAL A 351 5.48 13.66 4.67
CA VAL A 351 5.68 13.94 6.10
C VAL A 351 4.53 14.79 6.65
N VAL A 352 4.20 15.93 6.02
CA VAL A 352 3.09 16.81 6.46
C VAL A 352 1.77 16.04 6.50
N THR A 353 1.49 15.24 5.47
CA THR A 353 0.28 14.40 5.40
C THR A 353 0.26 13.36 6.53
N ALA A 354 1.41 12.81 6.89
CA ALA A 354 1.53 11.84 7.98
C ALA A 354 1.14 12.47 9.34
N TYR A 355 1.65 13.64 9.64
CA TYR A 355 1.29 14.37 10.86
C TYR A 355 -0.20 14.74 10.90
N GLN A 356 -0.75 15.21 9.78
CA GLN A 356 -2.18 15.46 9.66
C GLN A 356 -2.99 14.21 9.97
N GLN A 357 -2.64 13.05 9.38
CA GLN A 357 -3.37 11.79 9.59
C GLN A 357 -3.37 11.34 11.05
N VAL A 358 -2.25 11.52 11.76
CA VAL A 358 -2.20 11.21 13.20
C VAL A 358 -3.11 12.16 13.98
N ALA A 359 -3.05 13.48 13.71
CA ALA A 359 -3.89 14.47 14.36
C ALA A 359 -5.39 14.23 14.13
N ASP A 360 -5.76 13.91 12.89
CA ASP A 360 -7.13 13.58 12.50
C ASP A 360 -7.62 12.33 13.24
N ALA A 361 -6.80 11.26 13.29
CA ALA A 361 -7.15 10.02 13.97
C ALA A 361 -7.34 10.22 15.49
N VAL A 362 -6.51 11.02 16.14
CA VAL A 362 -6.65 11.38 17.55
C VAL A 362 -7.95 12.14 17.77
N THR A 363 -8.23 13.16 16.94
CA THR A 363 -9.45 13.95 17.01
C THR A 363 -10.70 13.11 16.83
N GLN A 364 -10.70 12.22 15.84
CA GLN A 364 -11.80 11.30 15.56
C GLN A 364 -12.07 10.36 16.73
N ARG A 365 -11.01 9.84 17.36
CA ARG A 365 -11.13 8.95 18.50
C ARG A 365 -11.71 9.64 19.73
N ASP A 366 -11.18 10.85 20.09
CA ASP A 366 -11.71 11.65 21.21
C ASP A 366 -13.19 12.02 21.01
N ALA A 367 -13.57 12.27 19.75
CA ALA A 367 -14.96 12.54 19.39
C ALA A 367 -15.84 11.28 19.46
N ALA A 368 -15.31 10.11 19.04
CA ALA A 368 -16.02 8.83 19.07
C ALA A 368 -16.41 8.45 20.50
N ASP A 369 -15.48 8.51 21.45
CA ASP A 369 -15.71 8.19 22.87
C ASP A 369 -16.84 9.04 23.48
N LYS A 370 -16.79 10.38 23.23
CA LYS A 370 -17.81 11.30 23.73
C LYS A 370 -19.18 11.06 23.12
N ARG A 371 -19.23 10.84 21.79
CA ARG A 371 -20.48 10.60 21.07
C ARG A 371 -21.11 9.27 21.48
N LEU A 372 -20.29 8.21 21.64
CA LEU A 372 -20.78 6.90 22.08
C LEU A 372 -21.35 6.96 23.49
N GLY A 373 -20.69 7.66 24.43
CA GLY A 373 -21.18 7.86 25.79
C GLY A 373 -22.54 8.57 25.80
N ALA A 374 -22.68 9.67 25.04
CA ALA A 374 -23.94 10.40 24.93
C ALA A 374 -25.07 9.57 24.28
N ALA A 375 -24.75 8.82 23.22
CA ALA A 375 -25.72 7.99 22.52
C ALA A 375 -26.23 6.83 23.41
N ARG A 376 -25.37 6.21 24.21
CA ARG A 376 -25.76 5.17 25.19
C ARG A 376 -26.69 5.73 26.28
N THR A 377 -26.42 6.93 26.79
CA THR A 377 -27.28 7.61 27.76
C THR A 377 -28.65 7.92 27.16
N ALA A 378 -28.69 8.43 25.92
CA ALA A 378 -29.93 8.72 25.23
C ALA A 378 -30.74 7.44 24.93
N LEU A 379 -30.08 6.35 24.56
CA LEU A 379 -30.72 5.05 24.32
C LEU A 379 -31.43 4.55 25.60
N LEU A 380 -30.73 4.52 26.73
CA LEU A 380 -31.32 4.09 28.03
C LEU A 380 -32.55 4.91 28.37
N ALA A 381 -32.48 6.23 28.30
CA ALA A 381 -33.63 7.10 28.58
C ALA A 381 -34.79 6.88 27.61
N SER A 382 -34.52 6.60 26.34
CA SER A 382 -35.56 6.30 25.35
C SER A 382 -36.20 4.94 25.53
N GLU A 383 -35.43 3.92 25.98
CA GLU A 383 -35.95 2.60 26.31
C GLU A 383 -36.88 2.67 27.52
N ASP A 384 -36.55 3.42 28.58
CA ASP A 384 -37.39 3.67 29.74
C ASP A 384 -38.69 4.38 29.33
N ALA A 385 -38.59 5.42 28.49
CA ALA A 385 -39.75 6.15 27.99
C ALA A 385 -40.71 5.23 27.19
N LEU A 386 -40.16 4.37 26.34
CA LEU A 386 -40.94 3.40 25.56
C LEU A 386 -41.69 2.44 26.50
N GLY A 387 -41.05 1.95 27.57
CA GLY A 387 -41.69 1.09 28.59
C GLY A 387 -42.92 1.77 29.20
N LEU A 388 -42.80 3.05 29.60
CA LEU A 388 -43.86 3.83 30.15
C LEU A 388 -45.02 4.07 29.15
N VAL A 389 -44.69 4.41 27.92
CA VAL A 389 -45.70 4.64 26.86
C VAL A 389 -46.45 3.35 26.52
N ARG A 390 -45.79 2.21 26.46
CA ARG A 390 -46.44 0.89 26.28
C ARG A 390 -47.46 0.58 27.37
N THR A 391 -47.04 0.72 28.65
CA THR A 391 -47.95 0.53 29.78
C THR A 391 -49.17 1.45 29.72
N ARG A 392 -48.98 2.72 29.34
CA ARG A 392 -50.12 3.66 29.17
C ARG A 392 -51.01 3.27 28.01
N TYR A 393 -50.46 2.78 26.88
CA TYR A 393 -51.28 2.30 25.76
C TYR A 393 -52.12 1.07 26.14
N GLU A 394 -51.53 0.10 26.82
CA GLU A 394 -52.22 -1.08 27.34
C GLU A 394 -53.37 -0.68 28.26
N ALA A 395 -53.21 0.34 29.09
CA ALA A 395 -54.23 0.90 29.98
C ALA A 395 -55.24 1.80 29.24
N GLY A 396 -55.08 2.02 27.93
CA GLY A 396 -55.98 2.92 27.12
C GLY A 396 -55.75 4.40 27.34
N LEU A 397 -54.61 4.79 27.95
CA LEU A 397 -54.23 6.17 28.28
C LEU A 397 -53.24 6.81 27.26
N ALA A 398 -52.83 6.08 26.25
CA ALA A 398 -52.01 6.54 25.12
C ALA A 398 -52.52 5.98 23.80
N SER A 399 -52.16 6.59 22.69
CA SER A 399 -52.51 6.11 21.34
C SER A 399 -51.44 5.13 20.80
N TYR A 400 -51.81 4.32 19.82
CA TYR A 400 -50.83 3.50 19.05
C TYR A 400 -49.73 4.34 18.39
N LEU A 401 -50.05 5.57 17.97
CA LEU A 401 -49.08 6.50 17.42
C LEU A 401 -47.98 6.90 18.40
N ASP A 402 -48.35 7.09 19.68
CA ASP A 402 -47.36 7.42 20.74
C ASP A 402 -46.37 6.28 20.92
N VAL A 403 -46.85 5.03 20.93
CA VAL A 403 -46.01 3.82 21.01
C VAL A 403 -45.09 3.76 19.80
N LEU A 404 -45.64 3.94 18.59
CA LEU A 404 -44.88 3.88 17.34
C LEU A 404 -43.78 4.93 17.29
N ALA A 405 -44.05 6.17 17.72
CA ALA A 405 -43.07 7.24 17.78
C ALA A 405 -41.94 6.93 18.76
N SER A 406 -42.26 6.41 19.96
CA SER A 406 -41.26 6.00 20.96
C SER A 406 -40.43 4.82 20.49
N GLU A 407 -41.03 3.82 19.83
CA GLU A 407 -40.30 2.69 19.23
C GLU A 407 -39.32 3.12 18.15
N ARG A 408 -39.71 4.05 17.27
CA ARG A 408 -38.80 4.61 16.24
C ARG A 408 -37.59 5.30 16.90
N SER A 409 -37.84 6.10 17.96
CA SER A 409 -36.75 6.75 18.68
C SER A 409 -35.75 5.76 19.26
N VAL A 410 -36.22 4.68 19.88
CA VAL A 410 -35.36 3.60 20.41
C VAL A 410 -34.60 2.91 19.29
N GLN A 411 -35.26 2.62 18.16
CA GLN A 411 -34.62 1.96 17.02
C GLN A 411 -33.51 2.83 16.41
N ASP A 412 -33.78 4.12 16.19
CA ASP A 412 -32.79 5.06 15.66
C ASP A 412 -31.56 5.17 16.58
N LEU A 413 -31.78 5.24 17.90
CA LEU A 413 -30.71 5.31 18.88
C LEU A 413 -29.91 4.01 18.97
N ARG A 414 -30.53 2.82 18.85
CA ARG A 414 -29.83 1.55 18.78
C ARG A 414 -28.92 1.46 17.56
N LEU A 415 -29.42 1.85 16.39
CA LEU A 415 -28.62 1.91 15.17
C LEU A 415 -27.48 2.92 15.30
N ALA A 416 -27.74 4.08 15.91
CA ALA A 416 -26.70 5.08 16.18
C ALA A 416 -25.59 4.53 17.10
N VAL A 417 -25.93 3.81 18.17
CA VAL A 417 -24.96 3.17 19.08
C VAL A 417 -24.13 2.11 18.32
N ILE A 418 -24.77 1.22 17.54
CA ILE A 418 -24.12 0.20 16.72
C ILE A 418 -23.14 0.86 15.72
N GLY A 419 -23.57 1.94 15.08
CA GLY A 419 -22.73 2.70 14.14
C GLY A 419 -21.54 3.38 14.81
N LEU A 420 -21.75 4.00 16.00
CA LEU A 420 -20.71 4.67 16.77
C LEU A 420 -19.65 3.70 17.32
N GLU A 421 -20.03 2.50 17.75
CA GLU A 421 -19.07 1.46 18.16
C GLU A 421 -18.17 1.03 17.00
N THR A 422 -18.71 0.94 15.78
CA THR A 422 -17.91 0.64 14.60
C THR A 422 -17.05 1.84 14.18
N TYR A 423 -17.56 3.07 14.33
CA TYR A 423 -16.80 4.29 14.08
C TYR A 423 -15.60 4.45 15.04
N GLU A 424 -15.76 4.14 16.34
CA GLU A 424 -14.68 4.13 17.33
C GLU A 424 -13.54 3.18 16.91
N LEU A 425 -13.91 1.97 16.48
CA LEU A 425 -12.92 1.03 15.93
C LEU A 425 -12.27 1.57 14.67
N GLY A 426 -13.03 2.17 13.76
CA GLY A 426 -12.50 2.80 12.55
C GLY A 426 -11.48 3.89 12.86
N ALA A 427 -11.74 4.74 13.87
CA ALA A 427 -10.80 5.75 14.35
C ALA A 427 -9.52 5.12 14.94
N THR A 428 -9.65 4.01 15.66
CA THR A 428 -8.50 3.25 16.18
C THR A 428 -7.67 2.65 15.04
N LEU A 429 -8.29 2.08 14.01
CA LEU A 429 -7.60 1.55 12.83
C LEU A 429 -6.91 2.66 12.03
N ALA A 430 -7.53 3.84 11.93
CA ALA A 430 -6.93 5.01 11.32
C ALA A 430 -5.66 5.44 12.07
N LEU A 431 -5.70 5.42 13.41
CA LEU A 431 -4.53 5.71 14.25
C LEU A 431 -3.42 4.66 14.06
N ILE A 432 -3.74 3.37 14.09
CA ILE A 432 -2.76 2.29 13.83
C ILE A 432 -2.10 2.49 12.47
N ARG A 433 -2.87 2.77 11.43
CA ARG A 433 -2.36 3.05 10.09
C ARG A 433 -1.48 4.31 10.08
N ALA A 434 -1.91 5.39 10.73
CA ALA A 434 -1.18 6.65 10.79
C ALA A 434 0.16 6.52 11.55
N LEU A 435 0.22 5.60 12.52
CA LEU A 435 1.43 5.24 13.26
C LEU A 435 2.32 4.21 12.52
N GLY A 436 1.94 3.75 11.33
CA GLY A 436 2.73 2.82 10.52
C GLY A 436 2.54 1.35 10.83
N GLY A 437 1.56 0.97 11.68
CA GLY A 437 1.15 -0.43 11.91
C GLY A 437 2.25 -1.37 12.40
N GLY A 438 3.21 -0.85 13.18
CA GLY A 438 4.31 -1.64 13.73
C GLY A 438 5.54 -1.78 12.83
N PHE A 439 5.55 -1.12 11.68
CA PHE A 439 6.75 -1.08 10.85
C PHE A 439 7.91 -0.36 11.58
N ASP A 440 9.11 -0.92 11.45
CA ASP A 440 10.34 -0.32 11.93
C ASP A 440 11.45 -0.49 10.88
N ALA A 441 11.91 0.64 10.34
CA ALA A 441 12.94 0.65 9.32
C ALA A 441 14.27 0.03 9.80
N ALA A 442 14.56 0.12 11.10
CA ALA A 442 15.79 -0.43 11.68
C ALA A 442 15.82 -1.97 11.66
N THR A 443 14.65 -2.62 11.76
CA THR A 443 14.55 -4.08 11.75
C THR A 443 14.41 -4.67 10.34
N THR A 444 14.10 -3.84 9.34
CA THR A 444 13.83 -4.28 7.96
C THR A 444 15.07 -4.23 7.06
N GLN A 445 16.19 -3.65 7.52
CA GLN A 445 17.45 -3.71 6.78
C GLN A 445 18.03 -5.12 6.87
N PRO A 446 18.36 -5.78 5.74
CA PRO A 446 19.06 -7.04 5.78
C PRO A 446 20.41 -6.82 6.50
N SER A 447 20.61 -7.54 7.60
CA SER A 447 21.88 -7.60 8.34
C SER A 447 22.94 -8.21 7.42
N GLY A 448 23.65 -7.39 6.64
CA GLY A 448 24.65 -7.90 5.73
C GLY A 448 25.28 -6.86 4.81
N GLN A 449 25.73 -5.72 5.34
CA GLN A 449 26.81 -4.95 4.74
C GLN A 449 27.64 -4.32 5.87
N THR A 450 28.43 -5.18 6.53
CA THR A 450 29.67 -4.72 7.16
C THR A 450 30.57 -4.29 6.01
N GLU A 451 30.96 -3.03 6.01
CA GLU A 451 31.98 -2.45 5.14
C GLU A 451 33.22 -3.36 5.07
N GLN A 452 33.59 -3.76 3.85
CA GLN A 452 34.99 -4.13 3.50
C GLN A 452 35.41 -3.35 2.26
#